data_54cba1dc00ae6928a44124ce73b4faff
#
_entry.id   54cba1dc00ae6928a44124ce73b4faff
#
_cell.length_a   1.000
_cell.length_b   1.000
_cell.length_c   1.000
_cell.angle_alpha   90.00
_cell.angle_beta   90.00
_cell.angle_gamma   90.00
#
_symmetry.space_group_name_H-M   'P 1'
#
loop_
_entity.id
_entity.type
_entity.pdbx_description
1 polymer ?
#
loop_
_entity_poly.entity_id
_entity_poly.type
_entity_poly.pdbx_seq_one_letter_code
_entity_poly.pdbx_strand_id
1 'polypeptide(L)'
;MSPQNNHLQRPPAAVLYADELAKLKQNDNAPCPPGWQLSLPAARAFILGDSAQNISRKVVISPSAVERMLVTLATGRGLMLVGEPGTAKSLLSELLATAISGDAWLTIQGGASTTEDQIKYGWNYALLINHGPSTEALVPAPLYQGMRDGKIVRFEEITRTPLEVQDCLLGMLSDRVMTVPELTGEASQLYAREGFNIIATANTRDRGVNEMSAALKRRFDFETVFPIMDFAQELELVASASARLLAHSGIPHKVPDAVLELLVRTFRDLRANGEKKTSMDTLTAIMSTAEAVNVAHAVGVRA
;
A
#
# COMPACT_ATOMS: atom_id res chain seq x y z
N MET A 1 -6.63 20.30 -13.03
CA MET A 1 -5.66 19.19 -13.29
C MET A 1 -4.51 19.71 -14.12
N SER A 2 -3.26 19.50 -13.71
CA SER A 2 -2.08 19.85 -14.52
C SER A 2 -2.05 18.98 -15.78
N PRO A 3 -1.68 19.51 -16.97
CA PRO A 3 -1.61 18.74 -18.23
C PRO A 3 -0.71 17.50 -18.18
N GLN A 4 0.21 17.44 -17.22
CA GLN A 4 1.13 16.31 -17.05
C GLN A 4 0.48 15.01 -16.54
N ASN A 5 -0.75 15.04 -16.00
CA ASN A 5 -1.39 13.87 -15.40
C ASN A 5 -2.17 12.97 -16.39
N ASN A 6 -2.37 13.40 -17.64
CA ASN A 6 -3.19 12.65 -18.62
C ASN A 6 -2.45 11.49 -19.31
N HIS A 7 -1.13 11.33 -19.08
CA HIS A 7 -0.31 10.32 -19.76
C HIS A 7 0.44 9.38 -18.79
N LEU A 8 0.02 9.32 -17.52
CA LEU A 8 0.63 8.40 -16.57
C LEU A 8 0.18 6.97 -16.87
N GLN A 9 1.13 6.06 -17.05
CA GLN A 9 0.84 4.63 -17.29
C GLN A 9 0.06 3.99 -16.11
N ARG A 10 0.37 4.40 -14.88
CA ARG A 10 -0.34 4.03 -13.65
C ARG A 10 -0.52 5.28 -12.78
N PRO A 11 -1.64 5.99 -12.91
CA PRO A 11 -1.92 7.11 -12.03
C PRO A 11 -2.00 6.65 -10.57
N PRO A 12 -1.37 7.37 -9.62
CA PRO A 12 -1.52 7.08 -8.19
C PRO A 12 -2.97 7.31 -7.74
N ALA A 13 -3.40 6.64 -6.66
CA ALA A 13 -4.77 6.74 -6.15
C ALA A 13 -5.22 8.18 -5.89
N ALA A 14 -4.32 9.04 -5.41
CA ALA A 14 -4.60 10.45 -5.18
C ALA A 14 -5.00 11.22 -6.46
N VAL A 15 -4.48 10.83 -7.61
CA VAL A 15 -4.82 11.41 -8.92
C VAL A 15 -6.07 10.74 -9.50
N LEU A 16 -6.12 9.41 -9.44
CA LEU A 16 -7.20 8.61 -9.99
C LEU A 16 -8.56 8.92 -9.34
N TYR A 17 -8.57 9.21 -8.04
CA TYR A 17 -9.76 9.46 -7.23
C TYR A 17 -9.82 10.89 -6.69
N ALA A 18 -9.18 11.85 -7.35
CA ALA A 18 -9.08 13.24 -6.88
C ALA A 18 -10.46 13.87 -6.60
N ASP A 19 -11.42 13.65 -7.49
CA ASP A 19 -12.77 14.21 -7.37
C ASP A 19 -13.53 13.60 -6.18
N GLU A 20 -13.38 12.29 -5.95
CA GLU A 20 -13.99 11.61 -4.81
C GLU A 20 -13.38 12.07 -3.48
N LEU A 21 -12.04 12.22 -3.43
CA LEU A 21 -11.34 12.74 -2.25
C LEU A 21 -11.75 14.18 -1.93
N ALA A 22 -11.84 15.04 -2.94
CA ALA A 22 -12.29 16.41 -2.76
C ALA A 22 -13.72 16.47 -2.22
N LYS A 23 -14.62 15.65 -2.76
CA LYS A 23 -16.01 15.55 -2.33
C LYS A 23 -16.14 15.04 -0.90
N LEU A 24 -15.40 13.98 -0.55
CA LEU A 24 -15.36 13.46 0.81
C LEU A 24 -14.86 14.52 1.78
N LYS A 25 -13.76 15.21 1.46
CA LYS A 25 -13.21 16.27 2.30
C LYS A 25 -14.17 17.45 2.50
N GLN A 26 -14.93 17.81 1.47
CA GLN A 26 -15.93 18.88 1.54
C GLN A 26 -17.10 18.51 2.46
N ASN A 27 -17.50 17.23 2.47
CA ASN A 27 -18.68 16.75 3.21
C ASN A 27 -18.30 16.15 4.58
N ASP A 28 -17.01 16.12 4.95
CA ASP A 28 -16.51 15.51 6.17
C ASP A 28 -16.74 16.44 7.37
N ASN A 29 -17.77 16.13 8.15
CA ASN A 29 -18.11 16.86 9.37
C ASN A 29 -17.71 16.08 10.64
N ALA A 30 -17.08 14.90 10.52
CA ALA A 30 -16.67 14.09 11.64
C ALA A 30 -15.31 14.56 12.20
N PRO A 31 -15.00 14.27 13.47
CA PRO A 31 -13.69 14.56 14.03
C PRO A 31 -12.59 13.87 13.24
N CYS A 32 -11.61 14.64 12.78
CA CYS A 32 -10.46 14.14 12.05
C CYS A 32 -9.28 13.93 13.01
N PRO A 33 -8.62 12.75 12.98
CA PRO A 33 -7.40 12.56 13.76
C PRO A 33 -6.32 13.57 13.38
N PRO A 34 -5.48 13.99 14.33
CA PRO A 34 -4.41 14.95 14.06
C PRO A 34 -3.50 14.51 12.91
N GLY A 35 -3.24 15.42 11.97
CA GLY A 35 -2.41 15.18 10.79
C GLY A 35 -3.08 14.40 9.65
N TRP A 36 -4.31 13.92 9.81
CA TRP A 36 -5.04 13.22 8.75
C TRP A 36 -5.77 14.19 7.81
N GLN A 37 -6.00 13.77 6.56
CA GLN A 37 -6.76 14.51 5.56
C GLN A 37 -8.27 14.23 5.61
N LEU A 38 -8.66 13.01 6.01
CA LEU A 38 -10.04 12.57 6.15
C LEU A 38 -10.28 11.98 7.55
N SER A 39 -11.50 12.14 8.06
CA SER A 39 -11.94 11.45 9.28
C SER A 39 -12.01 9.93 9.07
N LEU A 40 -12.15 9.15 10.15
CA LEU A 40 -12.32 7.71 10.05
C LEU A 40 -13.53 7.31 9.18
N PRO A 41 -14.75 7.89 9.34
CA PRO A 41 -15.88 7.60 8.47
C PRO A 41 -15.62 7.94 7.00
N ALA A 42 -15.00 9.09 6.71
CA ALA A 42 -14.70 9.50 5.34
C ALA A 42 -13.62 8.62 4.70
N ALA A 43 -12.56 8.27 5.42
CA ALA A 43 -11.54 7.32 4.97
C ALA A 43 -12.12 5.93 4.70
N ARG A 44 -13.03 5.45 5.56
CA ARG A 44 -13.78 4.21 5.35
C ARG A 44 -14.62 4.28 4.07
N ALA A 45 -15.38 5.35 3.88
CA ALA A 45 -16.20 5.57 2.69
C ALA A 45 -15.33 5.64 1.41
N PHE A 46 -14.17 6.27 1.47
CA PHE A 46 -13.21 6.28 0.36
C PHE A 46 -12.81 4.88 -0.09
N ILE A 47 -12.55 3.95 0.85
CA ILE A 47 -12.05 2.60 0.56
C ILE A 47 -13.19 1.67 0.13
N LEU A 48 -14.28 1.64 0.90
CA LEU A 48 -15.38 0.70 0.73
C LEU A 48 -16.44 1.17 -0.27
N GLY A 49 -16.41 2.45 -0.63
CA GLY A 49 -17.45 3.10 -1.42
C GLY A 49 -18.62 3.58 -0.56
N ASP A 50 -19.33 4.56 -1.10
CA ASP A 50 -20.58 5.11 -0.55
C ASP A 50 -21.48 5.54 -1.72
N SER A 51 -22.53 4.76 -1.97
CA SER A 51 -23.46 5.03 -3.09
C SER A 51 -24.23 6.32 -2.90
N ALA A 52 -24.57 6.70 -1.65
CA ALA A 52 -25.28 7.92 -1.36
C ALA A 52 -24.44 9.16 -1.72
N GLN A 53 -23.14 9.07 -1.58
CA GLN A 53 -22.20 10.12 -1.96
C GLN A 53 -21.57 9.91 -3.35
N ASN A 54 -21.97 8.89 -4.10
CA ASN A 54 -21.39 8.55 -5.39
C ASN A 54 -19.86 8.34 -5.30
N ILE A 55 -19.42 7.60 -4.26
CA ILE A 55 -18.04 7.18 -4.06
C ILE A 55 -17.93 5.71 -4.48
N SER A 56 -17.01 5.42 -5.38
CA SER A 56 -16.82 4.07 -5.92
C SER A 56 -16.18 3.13 -4.90
N ARG A 57 -16.57 1.86 -4.92
CA ARG A 57 -15.87 0.80 -4.17
C ARG A 57 -14.53 0.50 -4.83
N LYS A 58 -13.44 0.44 -4.05
CA LYS A 58 -12.09 0.26 -4.58
C LYS A 58 -11.51 -1.12 -4.28
N VAL A 59 -11.96 -1.74 -3.20
CA VAL A 59 -11.51 -3.07 -2.77
C VAL A 59 -12.69 -3.91 -2.26
N VAL A 60 -12.57 -5.22 -2.39
CA VAL A 60 -13.49 -6.18 -1.81
C VAL A 60 -12.88 -6.71 -0.52
N ILE A 61 -13.31 -6.15 0.60
CA ILE A 61 -12.84 -6.49 1.95
C ILE A 61 -13.97 -6.26 2.95
N SER A 62 -13.91 -6.92 4.12
CA SER A 62 -14.95 -6.71 5.14
C SER A 62 -14.87 -5.30 5.73
N PRO A 63 -16.01 -4.63 5.96
CA PRO A 63 -16.03 -3.31 6.57
C PRO A 63 -15.33 -3.26 7.93
N SER A 64 -15.49 -4.30 8.76
CA SER A 64 -14.84 -4.40 10.06
C SER A 64 -13.31 -4.47 9.99
N ALA A 65 -12.74 -5.07 8.92
CA ALA A 65 -11.30 -5.07 8.71
C ALA A 65 -10.77 -3.67 8.42
N VAL A 66 -11.46 -2.91 7.55
CA VAL A 66 -11.07 -1.51 7.26
C VAL A 66 -11.19 -0.64 8.51
N GLU A 67 -12.24 -0.81 9.31
CA GLU A 67 -12.42 -0.10 10.58
C GLU A 67 -11.27 -0.38 11.57
N ARG A 68 -10.88 -1.66 11.74
CA ARG A 68 -9.72 -2.01 12.58
C ARG A 68 -8.43 -1.37 12.08
N MET A 69 -8.16 -1.42 10.75
CA MET A 69 -6.98 -0.78 10.16
C MET A 69 -6.93 0.72 10.44
N LEU A 70 -8.07 1.42 10.26
CA LEU A 70 -8.15 2.86 10.52
C LEU A 70 -7.96 3.17 12.01
N VAL A 71 -8.55 2.38 12.92
CA VAL A 71 -8.37 2.53 14.37
C VAL A 71 -6.90 2.29 14.76
N THR A 72 -6.27 1.24 14.24
CA THR A 72 -4.83 0.98 14.44
C THR A 72 -3.99 2.21 14.07
N LEU A 73 -4.21 2.77 12.88
CA LEU A 73 -3.44 3.92 12.41
C LEU A 73 -3.73 5.19 13.21
N ALA A 74 -4.97 5.38 13.66
CA ALA A 74 -5.38 6.52 14.50
C ALA A 74 -4.83 6.43 15.94
N THR A 75 -4.58 5.22 16.45
CA THR A 75 -3.98 5.01 17.76
C THR A 75 -2.45 5.01 17.76
N GLY A 76 -1.85 5.27 16.63
CA GLY A 76 -0.41 5.43 16.49
C GLY A 76 0.39 4.12 16.44
N ARG A 77 -0.26 2.95 16.34
CA ARG A 77 0.44 1.68 16.09
C ARG A 77 0.69 1.48 14.60
N GLY A 78 1.83 0.86 14.24
CA GLY A 78 2.07 0.46 12.86
C GLY A 78 1.02 -0.57 12.40
N LEU A 79 0.66 -0.56 11.14
CA LEU A 79 -0.25 -1.53 10.54
C LEU A 79 0.54 -2.52 9.69
N MET A 80 0.38 -3.83 9.95
CA MET A 80 0.96 -4.90 9.15
C MET A 80 -0.14 -5.63 8.37
N LEU A 81 -0.14 -5.48 7.05
CA LEU A 81 -1.03 -6.22 6.15
C LEU A 81 -0.37 -7.54 5.74
N VAL A 82 -0.96 -8.65 6.14
CA VAL A 82 -0.44 -9.99 5.88
C VAL A 82 -1.41 -10.74 4.98
N GLY A 83 -0.92 -11.56 4.07
CA GLY A 83 -1.78 -12.38 3.21
C GLY A 83 -1.03 -12.98 2.04
N GLU A 84 -1.74 -13.73 1.23
CA GLU A 84 -1.17 -14.35 0.03
C GLU A 84 -0.80 -13.31 -1.03
N PRO A 85 0.13 -13.61 -1.94
CA PRO A 85 0.38 -12.77 -3.10
C PRO A 85 -0.91 -12.48 -3.89
N GLY A 86 -1.07 -11.24 -4.38
CA GLY A 86 -2.23 -10.87 -5.19
C GLY A 86 -3.54 -10.61 -4.43
N THR A 87 -3.54 -10.58 -3.10
CA THR A 87 -4.72 -10.20 -2.28
C THR A 87 -4.95 -8.70 -2.14
N ALA A 88 -4.33 -7.88 -2.99
CA ALA A 88 -4.45 -6.42 -3.02
C ALA A 88 -3.91 -5.67 -1.78
N LYS A 89 -2.97 -6.25 -1.01
CA LYS A 89 -2.33 -5.58 0.15
C LYS A 89 -1.72 -4.23 -0.23
N SER A 90 -0.95 -4.18 -1.32
CA SER A 90 -0.30 -2.94 -1.78
C SER A 90 -1.29 -1.89 -2.28
N LEU A 91 -2.42 -2.31 -2.88
CA LEU A 91 -3.50 -1.38 -3.22
C LEU A 91 -4.16 -0.83 -1.96
N LEU A 92 -4.41 -1.69 -0.97
CA LEU A 92 -5.03 -1.29 0.29
C LEU A 92 -4.12 -0.33 1.08
N SER A 93 -2.80 -0.61 1.13
CA SER A 93 -1.82 0.30 1.73
C SER A 93 -1.78 1.66 1.02
N GLU A 94 -1.87 1.67 -0.32
CA GLU A 94 -1.94 2.89 -1.13
C GLU A 94 -3.21 3.71 -0.84
N LEU A 95 -4.37 3.04 -0.77
CA LEU A 95 -5.64 3.71 -0.49
C LEU A 95 -5.70 4.28 0.93
N LEU A 96 -5.21 3.53 1.93
CA LEU A 96 -5.11 4.00 3.32
C LEU A 96 -4.19 5.21 3.43
N ALA A 97 -2.99 5.15 2.84
CA ALA A 97 -2.04 6.26 2.84
C ALA A 97 -2.63 7.50 2.13
N THR A 98 -3.32 7.30 1.01
CA THR A 98 -3.98 8.37 0.27
C THR A 98 -5.10 9.03 1.09
N ALA A 99 -5.95 8.24 1.74
CA ALA A 99 -7.03 8.75 2.59
C ALA A 99 -6.50 9.56 3.79
N ILE A 100 -5.41 9.10 4.38
CA ILE A 100 -4.83 9.69 5.60
C ILE A 100 -3.92 10.87 5.27
N SER A 101 -2.98 10.71 4.35
CA SER A 101 -1.91 11.68 4.07
C SER A 101 -2.14 12.54 2.82
N GLY A 102 -3.21 12.26 2.04
CA GLY A 102 -3.49 12.91 0.77
C GLY A 102 -2.72 12.33 -0.42
N ASP A 103 -1.69 11.55 -0.17
CA ASP A 103 -0.88 10.86 -1.17
C ASP A 103 -0.27 9.56 -0.58
N ALA A 104 0.35 8.75 -1.44
CA ALA A 104 0.94 7.46 -1.05
C ALA A 104 2.33 7.24 -1.68
N TRP A 105 3.05 8.31 -2.00
CA TRP A 105 4.32 8.21 -2.73
C TRP A 105 5.53 7.84 -1.84
N LEU A 106 5.42 8.01 -0.51
CA LEU A 106 6.45 7.57 0.44
C LEU A 106 6.43 6.05 0.56
N THR A 107 7.11 5.38 -0.36
CA THR A 107 7.10 3.92 -0.44
C THR A 107 8.53 3.37 -0.39
N ILE A 108 8.74 2.37 0.46
CA ILE A 108 9.95 1.57 0.55
C ILE A 108 9.61 0.19 0.02
N GLN A 109 10.36 -0.30 -0.97
CA GLN A 109 10.23 -1.66 -1.45
C GLN A 109 11.27 -2.53 -0.75
N GLY A 110 10.81 -3.49 0.05
CA GLY A 110 11.66 -4.44 0.74
C GLY A 110 12.30 -5.44 -0.22
N GLY A 111 13.56 -5.75 0.02
CA GLY A 111 14.35 -6.70 -0.74
C GLY A 111 15.63 -7.06 0.01
N ALA A 112 16.33 -8.12 -0.44
CA ALA A 112 17.58 -8.57 0.18
C ALA A 112 18.72 -7.53 0.10
N SER A 113 18.64 -6.59 -0.85
CA SER A 113 19.61 -5.51 -1.04
C SER A 113 19.17 -4.17 -0.43
N THR A 114 18.03 -4.13 0.26
CA THR A 114 17.55 -2.90 0.90
C THR A 114 18.50 -2.51 2.03
N THR A 115 18.93 -1.25 2.03
CA THR A 115 19.84 -0.70 3.04
C THR A 115 19.13 0.32 3.93
N GLU A 116 19.71 0.64 5.07
CA GLU A 116 19.18 1.61 6.01
C GLU A 116 19.09 3.01 5.39
N ASP A 117 20.05 3.39 4.54
CA ASP A 117 20.07 4.69 3.85
C ASP A 117 18.87 4.88 2.90
N GLN A 118 18.41 3.79 2.29
CA GLN A 118 17.22 3.83 1.42
C GLN A 118 15.92 4.00 2.22
N ILE A 119 15.96 3.74 3.51
CA ILE A 119 14.82 3.81 4.43
C ILE A 119 14.79 5.13 5.18
N LYS A 120 15.91 5.49 5.85
CA LYS A 120 16.02 6.64 6.75
C LYS A 120 16.47 7.90 6.02
N TYR A 121 17.73 7.99 5.69
CA TYR A 121 18.36 9.11 4.98
C TYR A 121 19.72 8.66 4.44
N GLY A 122 20.20 9.34 3.42
CA GLY A 122 21.55 9.22 2.88
C GLY A 122 22.26 10.56 2.88
N TRP A 123 23.42 10.60 2.25
CA TRP A 123 24.25 11.81 2.17
C TRP A 123 24.56 12.19 0.73
N ASN A 124 24.50 13.47 0.43
CA ASN A 124 25.11 14.03 -0.75
C ASN A 124 26.63 14.15 -0.49
N TYR A 125 27.40 13.19 -1.00
CA TYR A 125 28.83 13.08 -0.75
C TYR A 125 29.61 14.30 -1.22
N ALA A 126 29.19 14.99 -2.28
CA ALA A 126 29.86 16.20 -2.74
C ALA A 126 29.73 17.33 -1.70
N LEU A 127 28.57 17.52 -1.13
CA LEU A 127 28.36 18.51 -0.06
C LEU A 127 29.01 18.07 1.24
N LEU A 128 28.95 16.78 1.57
CA LEU A 128 29.56 16.22 2.78
C LEU A 128 31.08 16.45 2.82
N ILE A 129 31.77 16.25 1.68
CA ILE A 129 33.23 16.46 1.57
C ILE A 129 33.59 17.94 1.67
N ASN A 130 32.78 18.82 1.07
CA ASN A 130 33.09 20.24 1.02
C ASN A 130 32.72 21.01 2.30
N HIS A 131 31.62 20.62 2.96
CA HIS A 131 31.02 21.38 4.08
C HIS A 131 30.88 20.58 5.38
N GLY A 132 31.21 19.30 5.36
CA GLY A 132 30.96 18.38 6.48
C GLY A 132 29.48 17.99 6.60
N PRO A 133 29.14 17.21 7.66
CA PRO A 133 27.75 16.82 7.94
C PRO A 133 26.89 18.05 8.22
N SER A 134 25.82 18.20 7.43
CA SER A 134 24.88 19.32 7.56
C SER A 134 23.50 18.89 7.07
N THR A 135 22.46 19.61 7.46
CA THR A 135 21.09 19.38 6.98
C THR A 135 20.97 19.56 5.46
N GLU A 136 21.83 20.36 4.85
CA GLU A 136 21.87 20.57 3.40
C GLU A 136 22.48 19.38 2.66
N ALA A 137 23.45 18.69 3.30
CA ALA A 137 24.08 17.49 2.74
C ALA A 137 23.24 16.24 2.96
N LEU A 138 22.25 16.27 3.88
CA LEU A 138 21.36 15.15 4.17
C LEU A 138 20.36 14.98 3.02
N VAL A 139 20.26 13.74 2.50
CA VAL A 139 19.27 13.33 1.47
C VAL A 139 18.18 12.53 2.17
N PRO A 140 16.99 13.11 2.37
CA PRO A 140 15.92 12.44 3.11
C PRO A 140 15.34 11.27 2.31
N ALA A 141 15.32 10.06 2.90
CA ALA A 141 14.62 8.89 2.40
C ALA A 141 13.16 8.86 2.90
N PRO A 142 12.30 7.93 2.44
CA PRO A 142 10.86 7.98 2.74
C PRO A 142 10.51 8.08 4.22
N LEU A 143 11.24 7.39 5.10
CA LEU A 143 10.95 7.42 6.53
C LEU A 143 11.25 8.78 7.16
N TYR A 144 12.38 9.38 6.81
CA TYR A 144 12.72 10.74 7.24
C TYR A 144 11.65 11.74 6.79
N GLN A 145 11.25 11.67 5.50
CA GLN A 145 10.22 12.55 4.96
C GLN A 145 8.87 12.34 5.64
N GLY A 146 8.47 11.07 5.86
CA GLY A 146 7.22 10.74 6.55
C GLY A 146 7.17 11.30 7.97
N MET A 147 8.25 11.16 8.73
CA MET A 147 8.34 11.72 10.09
C MET A 147 8.31 13.24 10.09
N ARG A 148 9.10 13.87 9.20
CA ARG A 148 9.16 15.33 9.07
C ARG A 148 7.83 15.94 8.68
N ASP A 149 7.10 15.31 7.77
CA ASP A 149 5.91 15.87 7.12
C ASP A 149 4.60 15.33 7.72
N GLY A 150 4.67 14.41 8.71
CA GLY A 150 3.48 13.81 9.33
C GLY A 150 2.69 12.91 8.36
N LYS A 151 3.37 12.08 7.57
CA LYS A 151 2.75 11.25 6.54
C LYS A 151 2.91 9.77 6.78
N ILE A 152 1.98 9.00 6.22
CA ILE A 152 2.08 7.53 6.17
C ILE A 152 3.23 7.14 5.25
N VAL A 153 4.09 6.26 5.76
CA VAL A 153 5.13 5.58 4.97
C VAL A 153 4.69 4.14 4.72
N ARG A 154 4.76 3.72 3.47
CA ARG A 154 4.43 2.35 3.05
C ARG A 154 5.72 1.54 2.94
N PHE A 155 5.78 0.41 3.63
CA PHE A 155 6.90 -0.53 3.53
C PHE A 155 6.39 -1.83 2.90
N GLU A 156 6.54 -1.96 1.60
CA GLU A 156 6.09 -3.14 0.86
C GLU A 156 7.09 -4.30 1.02
N GLU A 157 6.58 -5.50 1.28
CA GLU A 157 7.35 -6.75 1.41
C GLU A 157 8.47 -6.67 2.47
N ILE A 158 8.18 -6.09 3.65
CA ILE A 158 9.16 -5.86 4.72
C ILE A 158 9.96 -7.10 5.11
N THR A 159 9.35 -8.29 5.07
CA THR A 159 9.98 -9.57 5.42
C THR A 159 11.06 -10.01 4.44
N ARG A 160 11.18 -9.39 3.27
CA ARG A 160 12.30 -9.61 2.34
C ARG A 160 13.55 -8.82 2.69
N THR A 161 13.42 -7.83 3.57
CA THR A 161 14.53 -6.99 4.03
C THR A 161 15.32 -7.72 5.11
N PRO A 162 16.66 -7.57 5.19
CA PRO A 162 17.46 -8.12 6.27
C PRO A 162 16.94 -7.69 7.65
N LEU A 163 17.08 -8.59 8.66
CA LEU A 163 16.53 -8.34 10.00
C LEU A 163 17.08 -7.06 10.64
N GLU A 164 18.37 -6.84 10.50
CA GLU A 164 19.08 -5.67 11.05
C GLU A 164 18.50 -4.36 10.49
N VAL A 165 18.12 -4.39 9.20
CA VAL A 165 17.51 -3.24 8.52
C VAL A 165 16.04 -3.08 8.92
N GLN A 166 15.30 -4.17 9.16
CA GLN A 166 13.95 -4.08 9.71
C GLN A 166 13.95 -3.44 11.10
N ASP A 167 14.91 -3.78 11.96
CA ASP A 167 14.99 -3.31 13.33
C ASP A 167 15.32 -1.81 13.44
N CYS A 168 15.80 -1.17 12.36
CA CYS A 168 15.96 0.28 12.34
C CYS A 168 14.61 1.03 12.56
N LEU A 169 13.46 0.37 12.32
CA LEU A 169 12.13 0.95 12.54
C LEU A 169 11.75 1.05 14.04
N LEU A 170 12.44 0.36 14.93
CA LEU A 170 12.05 0.23 16.33
C LEU A 170 11.93 1.60 17.04
N GLY A 171 12.93 2.46 16.92
CA GLY A 171 12.92 3.80 17.52
C GLY A 171 11.79 4.67 16.99
N MET A 172 11.57 4.64 15.65
CA MET A 172 10.55 5.46 15.01
C MET A 172 9.11 5.00 15.34
N LEU A 173 8.90 3.70 15.58
CA LEU A 173 7.60 3.18 15.99
C LEU A 173 7.35 3.29 17.50
N SER A 174 8.41 3.26 18.33
CA SER A 174 8.31 3.33 19.80
C SER A 174 8.32 4.76 20.31
N ASP A 175 9.42 5.46 20.04
CA ASP A 175 9.72 6.75 20.65
C ASP A 175 9.38 7.92 19.70
N ARG A 176 9.01 7.59 18.46
CA ARG A 176 8.67 8.59 17.44
C ARG A 176 9.81 9.56 17.16
N VAL A 177 11.05 9.09 17.31
CA VAL A 177 12.26 9.87 17.07
C VAL A 177 13.23 9.10 16.17
N MET A 178 13.87 9.80 15.26
CA MET A 178 15.01 9.35 14.48
C MET A 178 16.22 10.15 14.87
N THR A 179 17.28 9.47 15.29
CA THR A 179 18.58 10.11 15.58
C THR A 179 19.42 10.14 14.30
N VAL A 180 20.04 11.29 14.05
CA VAL A 180 21.02 11.53 12.98
C VAL A 180 22.35 11.86 13.66
N PRO A 181 23.16 10.84 14.00
CA PRO A 181 24.33 11.02 14.88
C PRO A 181 25.44 11.88 14.27
N GLU A 182 25.44 12.05 12.96
CA GLU A 182 26.40 12.90 12.25
C GLU A 182 26.10 14.40 12.40
N LEU A 183 24.87 14.75 12.77
CA LEU A 183 24.48 16.13 13.04
C LEU A 183 24.60 16.46 14.52
N THR A 184 24.68 17.76 14.83
CA THR A 184 24.82 18.27 16.22
C THR A 184 23.63 19.15 16.60
N GLY A 185 23.40 19.30 17.91
CA GLY A 185 22.33 20.12 18.45
C GLY A 185 20.93 19.56 18.09
N GLU A 186 19.98 20.46 17.88
CA GLU A 186 18.60 20.09 17.58
C GLU A 186 18.46 19.30 16.26
N ALA A 187 19.34 19.52 15.29
CA ALA A 187 19.32 18.81 14.01
C ALA A 187 19.67 17.32 14.14
N SER A 188 20.28 16.89 15.26
CA SER A 188 20.61 15.48 15.49
C SER A 188 19.41 14.59 15.80
N GLN A 189 18.23 15.19 16.04
CA GLN A 189 17.01 14.46 16.37
C GLN A 189 15.84 14.96 15.52
N LEU A 190 15.17 14.02 14.84
CA LEU A 190 13.93 14.27 14.12
C LEU A 190 12.77 13.63 14.87
N TYR A 191 11.90 14.44 15.44
CA TYR A 191 10.64 13.98 16.04
C TYR A 191 9.56 13.86 14.98
N ALA A 192 8.79 12.76 15.03
CA ALA A 192 7.69 12.55 14.10
C ALA A 192 6.56 13.57 14.35
N ARG A 193 6.07 14.18 13.28
CA ARG A 193 4.88 15.03 13.32
C ARG A 193 3.62 14.17 13.37
N GLU A 194 2.53 14.77 13.86
CA GLU A 194 1.20 14.16 13.86
C GLU A 194 0.79 13.70 12.45
N GLY A 195 0.15 12.54 12.37
CA GLY A 195 -0.19 11.88 11.10
C GLY A 195 0.85 10.88 10.62
N PHE A 196 2.10 10.91 11.14
CA PHE A 196 3.10 9.91 10.79
C PHE A 196 2.73 8.52 11.30
N ASN A 197 2.77 7.54 10.42
CA ASN A 197 2.72 6.13 10.77
C ASN A 197 3.32 5.26 9.66
N ILE A 198 3.42 3.95 9.90
CA ILE A 198 3.96 2.98 8.94
C ILE A 198 2.88 1.93 8.63
N ILE A 199 2.64 1.70 7.34
CA ILE A 199 1.89 0.56 6.84
C ILE A 199 2.89 -0.38 6.17
N ALA A 200 3.07 -1.58 6.74
CA ALA A 200 3.93 -2.59 6.16
C ALA A 200 3.11 -3.71 5.53
N THR A 201 3.65 -4.34 4.47
CA THR A 201 3.05 -5.54 3.87
C THR A 201 3.99 -6.73 3.96
N ALA A 202 3.43 -7.93 4.13
CA ALA A 202 4.16 -9.18 4.11
C ALA A 202 3.36 -10.28 3.42
N ASN A 203 4.07 -11.18 2.74
CA ASN A 203 3.46 -12.36 2.15
C ASN A 203 3.60 -13.57 3.09
N THR A 204 2.53 -14.33 3.27
CA THR A 204 2.52 -15.50 4.16
C THR A 204 3.24 -16.72 3.60
N ARG A 205 3.44 -16.79 2.29
CA ARG A 205 3.99 -17.98 1.59
C ARG A 205 5.36 -17.76 0.95
N ASP A 206 5.98 -16.60 1.12
CA ASP A 206 7.29 -16.35 0.52
C ASP A 206 8.38 -17.23 1.18
N ARG A 207 9.14 -17.96 0.36
CA ARG A 207 10.35 -18.66 0.80
C ARG A 207 11.51 -17.68 0.87
N GLY A 208 12.37 -17.80 1.89
CA GLY A 208 13.53 -16.93 2.07
C GLY A 208 13.21 -15.57 2.67
N VAL A 209 12.10 -15.45 3.40
CA VAL A 209 11.78 -14.27 4.20
C VAL A 209 12.52 -14.29 5.53
N ASN A 210 12.94 -13.12 5.96
CA ASN A 210 13.49 -12.92 7.30
C ASN A 210 12.34 -12.80 8.30
N GLU A 211 12.37 -13.58 9.37
CA GLU A 211 11.41 -13.39 10.46
C GLU A 211 11.67 -12.04 11.13
N MET A 212 10.59 -11.28 11.33
CA MET A 212 10.67 -10.05 12.11
C MET A 212 11.03 -10.35 13.56
N SER A 213 11.81 -9.48 14.17
CA SER A 213 12.11 -9.58 15.61
C SER A 213 10.83 -9.48 16.45
N ALA A 214 10.82 -10.15 17.61
CA ALA A 214 9.70 -10.05 18.55
C ALA A 214 9.45 -8.60 19.01
N ALA A 215 10.50 -7.80 19.09
CA ALA A 215 10.44 -6.39 19.41
C ALA A 215 9.67 -5.60 18.34
N LEU A 216 9.98 -5.83 17.07
CA LEU A 216 9.32 -5.15 15.96
C LEU A 216 7.85 -5.63 15.79
N LYS A 217 7.60 -6.96 15.91
CA LYS A 217 6.24 -7.52 15.86
C LYS A 217 5.29 -6.83 16.86
N ARG A 218 5.77 -6.49 18.06
CA ARG A 218 4.95 -5.81 19.10
C ARG A 218 4.57 -4.37 18.78
N ARG A 219 5.16 -3.74 17.77
CA ARG A 219 4.89 -2.35 17.35
C ARG A 219 3.85 -2.29 16.23
N PHE A 220 3.52 -3.43 15.66
CA PHE A 220 2.50 -3.54 14.62
C PHE A 220 1.24 -4.24 15.13
N ASP A 221 0.09 -3.81 14.63
CA ASP A 221 -1.13 -4.58 14.65
C ASP A 221 -1.28 -5.28 13.29
N PHE A 222 -1.59 -6.57 13.34
CA PHE A 222 -1.63 -7.43 12.16
C PHE A 222 -3.06 -7.56 11.67
N GLU A 223 -3.27 -7.28 10.38
CA GLU A 223 -4.54 -7.55 9.72
C GLU A 223 -4.31 -8.47 8.52
N THR A 224 -5.06 -9.58 8.50
CA THR A 224 -4.95 -10.56 7.42
C THR A 224 -5.88 -10.18 6.27
N VAL A 225 -5.31 -10.03 5.08
CA VAL A 225 -6.07 -9.77 3.84
C VAL A 225 -6.26 -11.09 3.12
N PHE A 226 -7.51 -11.56 3.13
CA PHE A 226 -7.89 -12.83 2.51
C PHE A 226 -8.19 -12.65 1.01
N PRO A 227 -8.01 -13.71 0.20
CA PRO A 227 -8.55 -13.74 -1.16
C PRO A 227 -10.07 -13.52 -1.16
N ILE A 228 -10.61 -13.03 -2.26
CA ILE A 228 -12.07 -12.84 -2.41
C ILE A 228 -12.73 -14.22 -2.47
N MET A 229 -13.57 -14.54 -1.47
CA MET A 229 -14.24 -15.83 -1.37
C MET A 229 -15.53 -15.89 -2.18
N ASP A 230 -16.22 -14.78 -2.35
CA ASP A 230 -17.45 -14.70 -3.11
C ASP A 230 -17.17 -14.61 -4.62
N PHE A 231 -17.75 -15.53 -5.39
CA PHE A 231 -17.55 -15.61 -6.84
C PHE A 231 -18.11 -14.39 -7.58
N ALA A 232 -19.30 -13.94 -7.19
CA ALA A 232 -19.95 -12.82 -7.86
C ALA A 232 -19.20 -11.52 -7.65
N GLN A 233 -18.68 -11.29 -6.43
CA GLN A 233 -17.86 -10.13 -6.11
C GLN A 233 -16.51 -10.16 -6.86
N GLU A 234 -15.88 -11.33 -6.99
CA GLU A 234 -14.64 -11.47 -7.75
C GLU A 234 -14.87 -11.20 -9.23
N LEU A 235 -15.95 -11.75 -9.79
CA LEU A 235 -16.32 -11.54 -11.19
C LEU A 235 -16.61 -10.06 -11.49
N GLU A 236 -17.36 -9.39 -10.63
CA GLU A 236 -17.64 -7.95 -10.73
C GLU A 236 -16.36 -7.11 -10.67
N LEU A 237 -15.45 -7.45 -9.76
CA LEU A 237 -14.16 -6.78 -9.65
C LEU A 237 -13.32 -6.94 -10.92
N VAL A 238 -13.20 -8.18 -11.42
CA VAL A 238 -12.43 -8.47 -12.65
C VAL A 238 -13.05 -7.74 -13.85
N ALA A 239 -14.37 -7.78 -13.99
CA ALA A 239 -15.08 -7.08 -15.06
C ALA A 239 -14.88 -5.56 -15.01
N SER A 240 -15.07 -4.94 -13.85
CA SER A 240 -14.94 -3.50 -13.69
C SER A 240 -13.49 -3.02 -13.82
N ALA A 241 -12.52 -3.76 -13.28
CA ALA A 241 -11.11 -3.42 -13.37
C ALA A 241 -10.56 -3.57 -14.79
N SER A 242 -10.88 -4.67 -15.48
CA SER A 242 -10.47 -4.88 -16.88
C SER A 242 -11.10 -3.85 -17.83
N ALA A 243 -12.38 -3.50 -17.62
CA ALA A 243 -13.06 -2.46 -18.41
C ALA A 243 -12.38 -1.09 -18.25
N ARG A 244 -11.95 -0.73 -17.03
CA ARG A 244 -11.19 0.53 -16.80
C ARG A 244 -9.84 0.50 -17.51
N LEU A 245 -9.11 -0.61 -17.48
CA LEU A 245 -7.85 -0.76 -18.19
C LEU A 245 -8.03 -0.65 -19.71
N LEU A 246 -9.06 -1.27 -20.27
CA LEU A 246 -9.40 -1.17 -21.69
C LEU A 246 -9.73 0.27 -22.09
N ALA A 247 -10.56 0.96 -21.30
CA ALA A 247 -10.88 2.36 -21.53
C ALA A 247 -9.63 3.25 -21.50
N HIS A 248 -8.72 3.01 -20.54
CA HIS A 248 -7.44 3.72 -20.47
C HIS A 248 -6.53 3.45 -21.69
N SER A 249 -6.59 2.24 -22.22
CA SER A 249 -5.87 1.84 -23.45
C SER A 249 -6.54 2.34 -24.74
N GLY A 250 -7.63 3.11 -24.65
CA GLY A 250 -8.38 3.62 -25.81
C GLY A 250 -9.18 2.55 -26.55
N ILE A 251 -9.44 1.41 -25.91
CA ILE A 251 -10.16 0.27 -26.52
C ILE A 251 -11.63 0.32 -26.08
N PRO A 252 -12.57 0.52 -27.01
CA PRO A 252 -13.98 0.70 -26.68
C PRO A 252 -14.73 -0.61 -26.42
N HIS A 253 -14.07 -1.75 -26.45
CA HIS A 253 -14.67 -3.05 -26.30
C HIS A 253 -14.69 -3.53 -24.85
N LYS A 254 -15.72 -4.31 -24.50
CA LYS A 254 -15.80 -5.04 -23.24
C LYS A 254 -15.53 -6.52 -23.52
N VAL A 255 -14.83 -7.17 -22.59
CA VAL A 255 -14.71 -8.64 -22.60
C VAL A 255 -16.10 -9.23 -22.35
N PRO A 256 -16.57 -10.19 -23.15
CA PRO A 256 -17.87 -10.84 -22.94
C PRO A 256 -17.98 -11.49 -21.56
N ASP A 257 -19.16 -11.38 -20.93
CA ASP A 257 -19.38 -11.89 -19.57
C ASP A 257 -19.07 -13.39 -19.44
N ALA A 258 -19.43 -14.19 -20.45
CA ALA A 258 -19.11 -15.62 -20.48
C ALA A 258 -17.60 -15.91 -20.45
N VAL A 259 -16.79 -15.06 -21.07
CA VAL A 259 -15.32 -15.19 -21.08
C VAL A 259 -14.76 -14.80 -19.70
N LEU A 260 -15.28 -13.73 -19.11
CA LEU A 260 -14.90 -13.31 -17.75
C LEU A 260 -15.27 -14.39 -16.72
N GLU A 261 -16.46 -14.95 -16.83
CA GLU A 261 -16.93 -16.04 -15.96
C GLU A 261 -16.02 -17.28 -16.08
N LEU A 262 -15.72 -17.72 -17.30
CA LEU A 262 -14.80 -18.83 -17.55
C LEU A 262 -13.42 -18.56 -16.95
N LEU A 263 -12.89 -17.37 -17.17
CA LEU A 263 -11.60 -16.96 -16.64
C LEU A 263 -11.56 -17.01 -15.11
N VAL A 264 -12.51 -16.38 -14.45
CA VAL A 264 -12.57 -16.35 -12.98
C VAL A 264 -12.76 -17.76 -12.40
N ARG A 265 -13.62 -18.60 -12.99
CA ARG A 265 -13.78 -20.01 -12.57
C ARG A 265 -12.46 -20.77 -12.70
N THR A 266 -11.78 -20.66 -13.84
CA THR A 266 -10.49 -21.33 -14.06
C THR A 266 -9.44 -20.90 -13.04
N PHE A 267 -9.33 -19.60 -12.75
CA PHE A 267 -8.39 -19.10 -11.75
C PHE A 267 -8.71 -19.60 -10.33
N ARG A 268 -9.99 -19.70 -9.98
CA ARG A 268 -10.42 -20.26 -8.69
C ARG A 268 -10.11 -21.75 -8.58
N ASP A 269 -10.38 -22.51 -9.62
CA ASP A 269 -10.10 -23.95 -9.64
C ASP A 269 -8.59 -24.22 -9.54
N LEU A 270 -7.76 -23.43 -10.22
CA LEU A 270 -6.31 -23.53 -10.12
C LEU A 270 -5.79 -23.18 -8.70
N ARG A 271 -6.39 -22.16 -8.03
CA ARG A 271 -6.08 -21.86 -6.64
C ARG A 271 -6.44 -23.02 -5.71
N ALA A 272 -7.66 -23.56 -5.84
CA ALA A 272 -8.15 -24.67 -5.01
C ALA A 272 -7.34 -25.95 -5.20
N ASN A 273 -6.91 -26.25 -6.43
CA ASN A 273 -6.10 -27.43 -6.74
C ASN A 273 -4.62 -27.30 -6.33
N GLY A 274 -4.09 -26.07 -6.29
CA GLY A 274 -2.74 -25.80 -5.77
C GLY A 274 -2.60 -26.09 -4.27
N GLU A 275 -3.69 -26.18 -3.53
CA GLU A 275 -3.72 -26.57 -2.12
C GLU A 275 -3.73 -28.08 -1.91
N LYS A 276 -4.16 -28.86 -2.90
CA LYS A 276 -4.17 -30.33 -2.86
C LYS A 276 -2.88 -30.86 -3.49
N LYS A 277 -1.87 -31.11 -2.66
CA LYS A 277 -0.60 -31.72 -3.05
C LYS A 277 -0.81 -33.05 -3.75
N THR A 278 -0.60 -33.10 -5.05
CA THR A 278 -0.18 -34.33 -5.74
C THR A 278 1.11 -34.03 -6.49
N SER A 279 2.03 -34.95 -6.38
CA SER A 279 3.43 -34.89 -6.75
C SER A 279 3.65 -34.82 -8.26
N MET A 280 3.38 -33.71 -8.91
CA MET A 280 3.94 -33.38 -10.22
C MET A 280 3.74 -31.88 -10.45
N ASP A 281 4.84 -31.16 -10.64
CA ASP A 281 4.95 -29.76 -11.01
C ASP A 281 3.98 -28.83 -10.27
N THR A 282 4.36 -28.48 -9.05
CA THR A 282 3.75 -27.37 -8.32
C THR A 282 3.81 -26.14 -9.20
N LEU A 283 2.65 -25.72 -9.72
CA LEU A 283 2.48 -24.36 -10.22
C LEU A 283 2.90 -23.43 -9.09
N THR A 284 4.11 -22.91 -9.17
CA THR A 284 4.69 -21.99 -8.16
C THR A 284 4.03 -20.63 -8.20
N ALA A 285 3.19 -20.36 -9.19
CA ALA A 285 2.43 -19.15 -9.35
C ALA A 285 1.04 -19.31 -8.75
N ILE A 286 0.75 -18.54 -7.72
CA ILE A 286 -0.60 -18.39 -7.18
C ILE A 286 -1.40 -17.54 -8.17
N MET A 287 -2.44 -18.15 -8.78
CA MET A 287 -3.35 -17.45 -9.71
C MET A 287 -4.21 -16.42 -8.94
N SER A 288 -3.71 -15.19 -8.86
CA SER A 288 -4.35 -14.11 -8.11
C SER A 288 -5.46 -13.42 -8.91
N THR A 289 -6.37 -12.74 -8.21
CA THR A 289 -7.38 -11.88 -8.85
C THR A 289 -6.75 -10.77 -9.70
N ALA A 290 -5.59 -10.25 -9.30
CA ALA A 290 -4.85 -9.26 -10.09
C ALA A 290 -4.38 -9.82 -11.45
N GLU A 291 -3.93 -11.07 -11.47
CA GLU A 291 -3.56 -11.75 -12.72
C GLU A 291 -4.80 -12.02 -13.58
N ALA A 292 -5.94 -12.39 -12.99
CA ALA A 292 -7.19 -12.52 -13.72
C ALA A 292 -7.60 -11.22 -14.42
N VAL A 293 -7.45 -10.07 -13.76
CA VAL A 293 -7.67 -8.74 -14.35
C VAL A 293 -6.73 -8.49 -15.53
N ASN A 294 -5.44 -8.81 -15.39
CA ASN A 294 -4.46 -8.62 -16.46
C ASN A 294 -4.75 -9.51 -17.68
N VAL A 295 -5.15 -10.78 -17.45
CA VAL A 295 -5.54 -11.69 -18.54
C VAL A 295 -6.83 -11.21 -19.22
N ALA A 296 -7.83 -10.77 -18.47
CA ALA A 296 -9.05 -10.19 -19.01
C ALA A 296 -8.76 -8.94 -19.87
N HIS A 297 -7.88 -8.05 -19.38
CA HIS A 297 -7.41 -6.90 -20.16
C HIS A 297 -6.73 -7.34 -21.47
N ALA A 298 -5.79 -8.29 -21.40
CA ALA A 298 -5.09 -8.80 -22.59
C ALA A 298 -6.06 -9.44 -23.63
N VAL A 299 -7.08 -10.16 -23.17
CA VAL A 299 -8.15 -10.69 -24.03
C VAL A 299 -8.88 -9.57 -24.75
N GLY A 300 -9.26 -8.51 -24.02
CA GLY A 300 -9.95 -7.37 -24.63
C GLY A 300 -9.08 -6.54 -25.59
N VAL A 301 -7.76 -6.47 -25.35
CA VAL A 301 -6.82 -5.83 -26.29
C VAL A 301 -6.67 -6.60 -27.59
N ARG A 302 -6.81 -7.94 -27.53
CA ARG A 302 -6.64 -8.83 -28.70
C ARG A 302 -7.91 -8.93 -29.55
N ALA A 303 -9.09 -8.72 -28.98
CA ALA A 303 -10.38 -8.83 -29.65
C ALA A 303 -10.64 -7.65 -30.62
#